data_39186d7c5249e8967fca037f42d99ed4
#
_entry.id   39186d7c5249e8967fca037f42d99ed4
#
_cell.length_a   1.000
_cell.length_b   1.000
_cell.length_c   1.000
_cell.angle_alpha   90.00
_cell.angle_beta   90.00
_cell.angle_gamma   90.00
#
_symmetry.space_group_name_H-M   'P 1'
#
loop_
_entity.id
_entity.type
_entity.pdbx_description
1 polymer ?
#
loop_
_entity_poly.entity_id
_entity_poly.type
_entity_poly.pdbx_seq_one_letter_code
_entity_poly.pdbx_strand_id
1 'polypeptide(L)'
;MGDPKFSRRKYETPAHPWEGERIKAENDLLMKYGLKNKRELWRAQSLIRSLRSQSRELQARTRTGDPQAKIETEQLLARCARLSLLPLEGATLNDVLILNTEAILARRLQTVVYRKGLAYTPKQARQFIVHGHASVAGRKITVPGYIVKRGEEEQIQYHATSPIANELHPMRPKPETLQAKKALEEQTKKEEPQKEEIKVAKPKLKKIITTELKEEKEEDIEAATPQEPPAEEGKE
;
A
#
# COMPACT_ATOMS: atom_id res chain seq x y z
N MET A 1 41.91 16.25 -10.17
CA MET A 1 40.52 16.07 -9.76
C MET A 1 39.69 15.77 -10.99
N GLY A 2 38.80 14.74 -10.99
CA GLY A 2 37.96 14.49 -12.14
C GLY A 2 36.71 15.40 -12.13
N ASP A 3 36.01 15.45 -13.27
CA ASP A 3 34.78 16.21 -13.40
C ASP A 3 33.67 15.73 -12.43
N PRO A 4 32.78 16.63 -11.99
CA PRO A 4 31.67 16.25 -11.11
C PRO A 4 30.77 15.21 -11.79
N LYS A 5 30.49 14.11 -11.10
CA LYS A 5 29.63 13.06 -11.62
C LYS A 5 28.17 13.49 -11.50
N PHE A 6 27.39 13.31 -12.57
CA PHE A 6 25.95 13.52 -12.53
C PHE A 6 25.28 12.56 -11.52
N SER A 7 24.28 13.05 -10.81
CA SER A 7 23.54 12.24 -9.85
C SER A 7 22.79 11.10 -10.57
N ARG A 8 22.98 9.86 -10.09
CA ARG A 8 22.31 8.69 -10.64
C ARG A 8 20.83 8.68 -10.25
N ARG A 9 20.00 8.11 -11.12
CA ARG A 9 18.59 7.88 -10.88
C ARG A 9 18.39 6.96 -9.66
N LYS A 10 17.58 7.41 -8.67
CA LYS A 10 17.29 6.66 -7.42
C LYS A 10 16.05 5.78 -7.51
N TYR A 11 15.67 5.34 -8.70
CA TYR A 11 14.54 4.46 -8.91
C TYR A 11 14.75 3.62 -10.16
N GLU A 12 14.18 2.44 -10.16
CA GLU A 12 14.13 1.55 -11.31
C GLU A 12 12.76 1.66 -11.96
N THR A 13 12.75 1.70 -13.29
CA THR A 13 11.52 1.62 -14.07
C THR A 13 11.08 0.17 -14.17
N PRO A 14 9.78 -0.13 -14.26
CA PRO A 14 9.29 -1.49 -14.46
C PRO A 14 9.83 -2.09 -15.75
N ALA A 15 10.15 -3.40 -15.71
CA ALA A 15 10.62 -4.15 -16.88
C ALA A 15 9.52 -4.26 -17.96
N HIS A 16 8.26 -4.48 -17.54
CA HIS A 16 7.09 -4.56 -18.42
C HIS A 16 6.20 -3.31 -18.25
N PRO A 17 6.36 -2.27 -19.10
CA PRO A 17 5.65 -0.99 -18.91
C PRO A 17 4.12 -1.10 -19.00
N TRP A 18 3.59 -2.00 -19.82
CA TRP A 18 2.18 -2.09 -20.21
C TRP A 18 1.36 -3.15 -19.46
N GLU A 19 1.82 -3.61 -18.32
CA GLU A 19 1.11 -4.56 -17.46
C GLU A 19 -0.09 -3.86 -16.79
N GLY A 20 -1.32 -4.26 -17.18
CA GLY A 20 -2.56 -3.59 -16.80
C GLY A 20 -2.87 -3.68 -15.31
N GLU A 21 -2.66 -4.85 -14.68
CA GLU A 21 -2.94 -5.05 -13.25
C GLU A 21 -2.02 -4.19 -12.38
N ARG A 22 -0.71 -4.20 -12.68
CA ARG A 22 0.26 -3.35 -11.99
C ARG A 22 -0.08 -1.86 -12.14
N ILE A 23 -0.49 -1.42 -13.35
CA ILE A 23 -0.86 -0.03 -13.60
C ILE A 23 -2.07 0.38 -12.75
N LYS A 24 -3.07 -0.48 -12.59
CA LYS A 24 -4.24 -0.23 -11.73
C LYS A 24 -3.84 -0.12 -10.28
N ALA A 25 -3.11 -1.10 -9.74
CA ALA A 25 -2.61 -1.08 -8.36
C ALA A 25 -1.73 0.15 -8.06
N GLU A 26 -0.84 0.54 -8.98
CA GLU A 26 -0.05 1.75 -8.84
C GLU A 26 -0.90 3.03 -8.83
N ASN A 27 -1.95 3.09 -9.64
CA ASN A 27 -2.85 4.24 -9.69
C ASN A 27 -3.66 4.37 -8.39
N ASP A 28 -4.11 3.26 -7.80
CA ASP A 28 -4.82 3.26 -6.52
C ASP A 28 -3.91 3.81 -5.40
N LEU A 29 -2.66 3.38 -5.36
CA LEU A 29 -1.68 3.94 -4.44
C LEU A 29 -1.39 5.43 -4.70
N LEU A 30 -1.34 5.87 -5.96
CA LEU A 30 -1.17 7.29 -6.31
C LEU A 30 -2.32 8.14 -5.77
N MET A 31 -3.55 7.67 -5.91
CA MET A 31 -4.74 8.37 -5.42
C MET A 31 -4.78 8.37 -3.88
N LYS A 32 -4.56 7.21 -3.25
CA LYS A 32 -4.58 7.03 -1.79
C LYS A 32 -3.58 7.95 -1.07
N TYR A 33 -2.36 8.06 -1.59
CA TYR A 33 -1.29 8.86 -0.98
C TYR A 33 -1.09 10.24 -1.61
N GLY A 34 -1.89 10.62 -2.61
CA GLY A 34 -1.83 11.92 -3.27
C GLY A 34 -0.48 12.20 -3.95
N LEU A 35 0.14 11.18 -4.54
CA LEU A 35 1.43 11.31 -5.21
C LEU A 35 1.26 12.06 -6.54
N LYS A 36 2.29 12.80 -6.96
CA LYS A 36 2.28 13.52 -8.23
C LYS A 36 2.54 12.61 -9.42
N ASN A 37 3.52 11.71 -9.29
CA ASN A 37 4.04 10.87 -10.37
C ASN A 37 4.33 9.46 -9.87
N LYS A 38 4.23 8.46 -10.77
CA LYS A 38 4.68 7.08 -10.51
C LYS A 38 6.16 6.98 -10.10
N ARG A 39 6.99 7.96 -10.52
CA ARG A 39 8.40 8.03 -10.09
C ARG A 39 8.58 8.13 -8.57
N GLU A 40 7.64 8.77 -7.86
CA GLU A 40 7.68 8.82 -6.38
C GLU A 40 7.39 7.44 -5.77
N LEU A 41 6.44 6.71 -6.35
CA LEU A 41 6.12 5.35 -5.97
C LEU A 41 7.32 4.42 -6.23
N TRP A 42 7.91 4.49 -7.42
CA TRP A 42 9.07 3.67 -7.79
C TRP A 42 10.30 3.94 -6.91
N ARG A 43 10.48 5.17 -6.42
CA ARG A 43 11.51 5.48 -5.42
C ARG A 43 11.27 4.73 -4.11
N ALA A 44 10.03 4.68 -3.64
CA ALA A 44 9.67 3.93 -2.44
C ALA A 44 9.87 2.42 -2.65
N GLN A 45 9.47 1.89 -3.80
CA GLN A 45 9.69 0.49 -4.17
C GLN A 45 11.20 0.15 -4.23
N SER A 46 12.01 1.01 -4.84
CA SER A 46 13.47 0.81 -4.93
C SER A 46 14.14 0.84 -3.56
N LEU A 47 13.65 1.69 -2.64
CA LEU A 47 14.13 1.72 -1.26
C LEU A 47 13.86 0.40 -0.54
N ILE A 48 12.63 -0.12 -0.63
CA ILE A 48 12.28 -1.42 -0.04
C ILE A 48 13.09 -2.55 -0.67
N ARG A 49 13.24 -2.53 -2.01
CA ARG A 49 14.05 -3.55 -2.71
C ARG A 49 15.49 -3.56 -2.19
N SER A 50 16.08 -2.37 -1.97
CA SER A 50 17.41 -2.25 -1.38
C SER A 50 17.46 -2.79 0.05
N LEU A 51 16.49 -2.45 0.92
CA LEU A 51 16.43 -2.96 2.29
C LEU A 51 16.28 -4.48 2.32
N ARG A 52 15.40 -5.04 1.49
CA ARG A 52 15.21 -6.49 1.38
C ARG A 52 16.45 -7.21 0.81
N SER A 53 17.17 -6.59 -0.12
CA SER A 53 18.42 -7.15 -0.65
C SER A 53 19.50 -7.21 0.43
N GLN A 54 19.69 -6.11 1.17
CA GLN A 54 20.61 -6.07 2.29
C GLN A 54 20.24 -7.09 3.38
N SER A 55 18.95 -7.22 3.72
CA SER A 55 18.50 -8.21 4.71
C SER A 55 18.84 -9.64 4.27
N ARG A 56 18.60 -10.02 3.01
CA ARG A 56 18.94 -11.36 2.48
C ARG A 56 20.43 -11.64 2.50
N GLU A 57 21.24 -10.67 2.10
CA GLU A 57 22.69 -10.78 2.13
C GLU A 57 23.20 -10.98 3.56
N LEU A 58 22.71 -10.17 4.51
CA LEU A 58 23.08 -10.27 5.91
C LEU A 58 22.63 -11.59 6.54
N GLN A 59 21.44 -12.11 6.17
CA GLN A 59 21.02 -13.43 6.63
C GLN A 59 21.96 -14.54 6.15
N ALA A 60 22.41 -14.48 4.89
CA ALA A 60 23.36 -15.46 4.36
C ALA A 60 24.70 -15.39 5.11
N ARG A 61 25.26 -14.17 5.29
CA ARG A 61 26.53 -13.95 6.00
C ARG A 61 26.45 -14.28 7.50
N THR A 62 25.33 -14.03 8.15
CA THR A 62 25.12 -14.41 9.56
C THR A 62 25.12 -15.91 9.74
N ARG A 63 24.60 -16.68 8.78
CA ARG A 63 24.64 -18.16 8.79
C ARG A 63 26.06 -18.71 8.61
N THR A 64 26.95 -18.00 7.92
CA THR A 64 28.35 -18.38 7.79
C THR A 64 29.20 -17.99 9.01
N GLY A 65 28.60 -17.30 9.99
CA GLY A 65 29.26 -16.97 11.25
C GLY A 65 30.11 -15.70 11.22
N ASP A 66 29.96 -14.84 10.19
CA ASP A 66 30.66 -13.57 10.07
C ASP A 66 30.36 -12.63 11.24
N PRO A 67 31.35 -12.23 12.07
CA PRO A 67 31.12 -11.29 13.17
C PRO A 67 30.67 -9.91 12.70
N GLN A 68 31.18 -9.45 11.55
CA GLN A 68 30.83 -8.17 10.95
C GLN A 68 29.35 -8.14 10.53
N ALA A 69 28.80 -9.26 10.04
CA ALA A 69 27.40 -9.35 9.64
C ALA A 69 26.43 -9.09 10.80
N LYS A 70 26.82 -9.44 12.05
CA LYS A 70 26.01 -9.14 13.25
C LYS A 70 25.90 -7.64 13.49
N ILE A 71 27.02 -6.92 13.41
CA ILE A 71 27.07 -5.47 13.60
C ILE A 71 26.25 -4.76 12.50
N GLU A 72 26.42 -5.18 11.25
CA GLU A 72 25.67 -4.63 10.13
C GLU A 72 24.15 -4.90 10.23
N THR A 73 23.77 -6.06 10.78
CA THR A 73 22.37 -6.41 11.06
C THR A 73 21.76 -5.45 12.08
N GLU A 74 22.45 -5.21 13.19
CA GLU A 74 22.00 -4.26 14.21
C GLU A 74 21.85 -2.85 13.64
N GLN A 75 22.82 -2.41 12.84
CA GLN A 75 22.76 -1.11 12.17
C GLN A 75 21.57 -0.99 11.21
N LEU A 76 21.29 -2.04 10.43
CA LEU A 76 20.14 -2.08 9.52
C LEU A 76 18.82 -2.02 10.29
N LEU A 77 18.68 -2.80 11.35
CA LEU A 77 17.49 -2.81 12.19
C LEU A 77 17.31 -1.46 12.91
N ALA A 78 18.37 -0.90 13.48
CA ALA A 78 18.35 0.43 14.10
C ALA A 78 17.96 1.53 13.09
N ARG A 79 18.42 1.43 11.83
CA ARG A 79 18.01 2.33 10.77
C ARG A 79 16.51 2.21 10.45
N CYS A 80 15.98 0.99 10.35
CA CYS A 80 14.55 0.75 10.10
C CYS A 80 13.70 1.22 11.29
N ALA A 81 14.14 0.98 12.53
CA ALA A 81 13.47 1.43 13.75
C ALA A 81 13.44 2.97 13.84
N ARG A 82 14.54 3.65 13.50
CA ARG A 82 14.61 5.13 13.45
C ARG A 82 13.64 5.72 12.43
N LEU A 83 13.40 5.04 11.30
CA LEU A 83 12.41 5.45 10.30
C LEU A 83 10.97 5.02 10.68
N SER A 84 10.78 4.41 11.85
CA SER A 84 9.50 3.83 12.29
C SER A 84 8.88 2.86 11.29
N LEU A 85 9.71 2.11 10.58
CA LEU A 85 9.27 1.02 9.71
C LEU A 85 9.09 -0.27 10.50
N LEU A 86 9.88 -0.45 11.56
CA LEU A 86 9.88 -1.59 12.47
C LEU A 86 9.79 -1.13 13.94
N PRO A 87 9.37 -1.98 14.88
CA PRO A 87 9.47 -1.70 16.30
C PRO A 87 10.93 -1.51 16.73
N LEU A 88 11.16 -0.92 17.91
CA LEU A 88 12.52 -0.70 18.45
C LEU A 88 13.15 -1.99 18.93
N GLU A 89 12.34 -2.83 19.57
CA GLU A 89 12.77 -4.07 20.21
C GLU A 89 12.12 -5.28 19.56
N GLY A 90 12.82 -6.39 19.51
CA GLY A 90 12.32 -7.64 18.96
C GLY A 90 12.25 -7.72 17.44
N ALA A 91 12.71 -6.70 16.72
CA ALA A 91 12.72 -6.72 15.25
C ALA A 91 13.77 -7.70 14.71
N THR A 92 13.39 -8.45 13.71
CA THR A 92 14.25 -9.44 13.04
C THR A 92 14.50 -9.07 11.57
N LEU A 93 15.50 -9.71 10.94
CA LEU A 93 15.74 -9.54 9.51
C LEU A 93 14.55 -10.03 8.67
N ASN A 94 13.76 -10.98 9.19
CA ASN A 94 12.55 -11.45 8.50
C ASN A 94 11.49 -10.35 8.41
N ASP A 95 11.34 -9.53 9.45
CA ASP A 95 10.37 -8.43 9.45
C ASP A 95 10.70 -7.38 8.38
N VAL A 96 12.00 -7.18 8.08
CA VAL A 96 12.43 -6.33 6.95
C VAL A 96 11.94 -6.88 5.60
N LEU A 97 11.90 -8.22 5.44
CA LEU A 97 11.43 -8.85 4.21
C LEU A 97 9.91 -8.69 3.99
N ILE A 98 9.14 -8.61 5.07
CA ILE A 98 7.67 -8.45 5.04
C ILE A 98 7.26 -7.00 4.70
N LEU A 99 8.16 -6.01 4.91
CA LEU A 99 7.83 -4.59 4.67
C LEU A 99 7.26 -4.34 3.27
N ASN A 100 6.10 -3.69 3.21
CA ASN A 100 5.44 -3.30 1.97
C ASN A 100 5.71 -1.84 1.59
N THR A 101 5.48 -1.50 0.32
CA THR A 101 5.66 -0.13 -0.21
C THR A 101 4.82 0.89 0.56
N GLU A 102 3.65 0.48 1.03
CA GLU A 102 2.76 1.33 1.82
C GLU A 102 3.39 1.77 3.14
N ALA A 103 4.22 0.93 3.78
CA ALA A 103 4.91 1.29 5.01
C ALA A 103 5.79 2.54 4.84
N ILE A 104 6.53 2.64 3.71
CA ILE A 104 7.33 3.83 3.41
C ILE A 104 6.46 5.02 3.03
N LEU A 105 5.41 4.81 2.22
CA LEU A 105 4.50 5.88 1.83
C LEU A 105 3.76 6.46 3.04
N ALA A 106 3.45 5.63 4.03
CA ALA A 106 2.84 6.04 5.29
C ALA A 106 3.75 6.96 6.12
N ARG A 107 5.07 6.81 5.99
CA ARG A 107 6.10 7.60 6.71
C ARG A 107 6.49 8.91 6.02
N ARG A 108 5.96 9.18 4.83
CA ARG A 108 6.24 10.45 4.13
C ARG A 108 5.57 11.61 4.85
N LEU A 109 6.26 12.76 4.90
CA LEU A 109 5.76 13.98 5.54
C LEU A 109 4.36 14.35 5.03
N GLN A 110 4.12 14.24 3.73
CA GLN A 110 2.82 14.50 3.13
C GLN A 110 1.70 13.66 3.77
N THR A 111 1.96 12.37 3.97
CA THR A 111 0.99 11.44 4.56
C THR A 111 0.80 11.71 6.05
N VAL A 112 1.88 11.99 6.78
CA VAL A 112 1.82 12.29 8.22
C VAL A 112 1.09 13.60 8.48
N VAL A 113 1.32 14.65 7.70
CA VAL A 113 0.58 15.94 7.77
C VAL A 113 -0.91 15.73 7.55
N TYR A 114 -1.30 14.91 6.56
CA TYR A 114 -2.69 14.56 6.32
C TYR A 114 -3.29 13.78 7.49
N ARG A 115 -2.59 12.75 8.01
CA ARG A 115 -3.06 11.92 9.14
C ARG A 115 -3.20 12.70 10.44
N LYS A 116 -2.35 13.70 10.67
CA LYS A 116 -2.47 14.63 11.80
C LYS A 116 -3.67 15.60 11.67
N GLY A 117 -4.32 15.62 10.51
CA GLY A 117 -5.44 16.53 10.31
C GLY A 117 -5.02 17.97 10.01
N LEU A 118 -3.77 18.24 9.64
CA LEU A 118 -3.31 19.56 9.22
C LEU A 118 -3.75 19.90 7.78
N ALA A 119 -4.35 18.96 7.05
CA ALA A 119 -4.87 19.18 5.71
C ALA A 119 -6.12 18.33 5.47
N TYR A 120 -7.05 18.80 4.66
CA TYR A 120 -8.27 18.09 4.29
C TYR A 120 -8.04 16.91 3.34
N THR A 121 -7.02 16.99 2.50
CA THR A 121 -6.70 15.98 1.51
C THR A 121 -5.18 15.78 1.40
N PRO A 122 -4.72 14.60 0.94
CA PRO A 122 -3.29 14.38 0.71
C PRO A 122 -2.68 15.36 -0.31
N LYS A 123 -3.47 15.79 -1.31
CA LYS A 123 -3.02 16.78 -2.32
C LYS A 123 -2.84 18.17 -1.68
N GLN A 124 -3.74 18.58 -0.79
CA GLN A 124 -3.62 19.83 -0.04
C GLN A 124 -2.41 19.80 0.91
N ALA A 125 -2.19 18.67 1.61
CA ALA A 125 -1.00 18.49 2.43
C ALA A 125 0.28 18.72 1.63
N ARG A 126 0.33 18.20 0.40
CA ARG A 126 1.44 18.44 -0.52
C ARG A 126 1.63 19.92 -0.82
N GLN A 127 0.56 20.64 -1.12
CA GLN A 127 0.61 22.07 -1.40
C GLN A 127 1.16 22.83 -0.21
N PHE A 128 0.66 22.57 1.01
CA PHE A 128 1.15 23.22 2.22
C PHE A 128 2.64 22.99 2.46
N ILE A 129 3.15 21.77 2.20
CA ILE A 129 4.57 21.47 2.34
C ILE A 129 5.39 22.23 1.30
N VAL A 130 5.01 22.16 0.01
CA VAL A 130 5.75 22.81 -1.07
C VAL A 130 5.79 24.32 -0.89
N HIS A 131 4.70 24.94 -0.42
CA HIS A 131 4.64 26.37 -0.13
C HIS A 131 5.33 26.73 1.20
N GLY A 132 5.76 25.74 1.99
CA GLY A 132 6.52 25.93 3.21
C GLY A 132 5.68 26.37 4.40
N HIS A 133 4.42 25.96 4.45
CA HIS A 133 3.54 26.17 5.60
C HIS A 133 3.74 25.10 6.69
N ALA A 134 4.43 23.99 6.39
CA ALA A 134 4.70 22.91 7.34
C ALA A 134 6.11 23.02 7.90
N SER A 135 6.24 22.77 9.21
CA SER A 135 7.53 22.68 9.91
C SER A 135 7.63 21.35 10.67
N VAL A 136 8.84 20.87 10.82
CA VAL A 136 9.20 19.72 11.64
C VAL A 136 10.27 20.17 12.62
N ALA A 137 10.05 20.02 13.91
CA ALA A 137 10.95 20.51 14.95
C ALA A 137 11.34 22.01 14.75
N GLY A 138 10.37 22.85 14.42
CA GLY A 138 10.57 24.27 14.15
C GLY A 138 11.24 24.61 12.81
N ARG A 139 11.74 23.63 12.08
CA ARG A 139 12.38 23.83 10.78
C ARG A 139 11.38 23.72 9.64
N LYS A 140 11.35 24.73 8.77
CA LYS A 140 10.54 24.74 7.55
C LYS A 140 11.02 23.66 6.58
N ILE A 141 10.12 22.75 6.18
CA ILE A 141 10.42 21.70 5.19
C ILE A 141 9.51 21.87 3.97
N THR A 142 10.13 21.94 2.78
CA THR A 142 9.42 22.12 1.50
C THR A 142 9.36 20.83 0.65
N VAL A 143 9.97 19.74 1.13
CA VAL A 143 10.05 18.47 0.40
C VAL A 143 8.97 17.50 0.87
N PRO A 144 7.92 17.24 0.06
CA PRO A 144 6.80 16.33 0.45
C PRO A 144 7.23 14.87 0.60
N GLY A 145 8.35 14.50 -0.04
CA GLY A 145 8.93 13.15 0.03
C GLY A 145 9.83 12.90 1.24
N TYR A 146 9.97 13.87 2.16
CA TYR A 146 10.72 13.68 3.40
C TYR A 146 10.15 12.53 4.22
N ILE A 147 10.99 11.61 4.68
CA ILE A 147 10.59 10.49 5.53
C ILE A 147 10.76 10.94 6.97
N VAL A 148 9.65 10.99 7.69
CA VAL A 148 9.59 11.44 9.08
C VAL A 148 10.19 10.36 9.96
N LYS A 149 11.16 10.74 10.81
CA LYS A 149 11.77 9.85 11.79
C LYS A 149 10.86 9.66 13.00
N ARG A 150 11.14 8.64 13.78
CA ARG A 150 10.48 8.42 15.07
C ARG A 150 10.74 9.62 16.00
N GLY A 151 9.69 10.10 16.67
CA GLY A 151 9.75 11.30 17.52
C GLY A 151 9.55 12.64 16.80
N GLU A 152 9.90 12.74 15.52
CA GLU A 152 9.61 13.95 14.74
C GLU A 152 8.12 14.11 14.45
N GLU A 153 7.33 13.03 14.53
CA GLU A 153 5.91 13.06 14.23
C GLU A 153 5.16 14.05 15.10
N GLU A 154 5.41 14.03 16.40
CA GLU A 154 4.74 14.93 17.37
C GLU A 154 5.09 16.39 17.12
N GLN A 155 6.27 16.65 16.61
CA GLN A 155 6.83 17.98 16.37
C GLN A 155 6.43 18.60 15.02
N ILE A 156 5.56 17.94 14.25
CA ILE A 156 5.05 18.46 12.99
C ILE A 156 3.92 19.45 13.28
N GLN A 157 4.10 20.70 12.87
CA GLN A 157 3.16 21.81 13.08
C GLN A 157 3.16 22.75 11.87
N TYR A 158 2.24 23.71 11.85
CA TYR A 158 2.35 24.85 10.94
C TYR A 158 3.56 25.71 11.29
N HIS A 159 4.23 26.22 10.28
CA HIS A 159 5.35 27.15 10.52
C HIS A 159 4.85 28.46 11.08
N ALA A 160 5.53 29.02 12.08
CA ALA A 160 5.08 30.20 12.81
C ALA A 160 4.83 31.43 11.90
N THR A 161 5.63 31.63 10.85
CA THR A 161 5.46 32.74 9.89
C THR A 161 4.40 32.47 8.82
N SER A 162 3.71 31.32 8.86
CA SER A 162 2.69 30.96 7.89
C SER A 162 1.36 31.62 8.21
N PRO A 163 0.65 32.23 7.25
CA PRO A 163 -0.73 32.71 7.46
C PRO A 163 -1.69 31.62 7.94
N ILE A 164 -1.46 30.36 7.57
CA ILE A 164 -2.28 29.20 7.95
C ILE A 164 -2.10 28.84 9.45
N ALA A 165 -1.06 29.37 10.12
CA ALA A 165 -0.90 29.18 11.55
C ALA A 165 -2.08 29.81 12.35
N ASN A 166 -2.72 30.85 11.81
CA ASN A 166 -3.89 31.46 12.40
C ASN A 166 -5.09 30.52 12.35
N GLU A 167 -5.81 30.37 13.46
CA GLU A 167 -6.93 29.44 13.58
C GLU A 167 -8.13 29.81 12.71
N LEU A 168 -8.31 31.08 12.44
CA LEU A 168 -9.42 31.63 11.65
C LEU A 168 -9.18 31.51 10.13
N HIS A 169 -8.01 31.01 9.71
CA HIS A 169 -7.70 30.94 8.27
C HIS A 169 -8.61 29.93 7.54
N PRO A 170 -9.28 30.31 6.42
CA PRO A 170 -10.28 29.48 5.75
C PRO A 170 -9.74 28.16 5.20
N MET A 171 -8.45 28.07 4.89
CA MET A 171 -7.80 26.85 4.38
C MET A 171 -7.43 25.86 5.49
N ARG A 172 -7.48 26.28 6.76
CA ARG A 172 -7.18 25.40 7.89
C ARG A 172 -8.33 24.43 8.12
N PRO A 173 -8.04 23.14 8.29
CA PRO A 173 -9.07 22.14 8.56
C PRO A 173 -9.74 22.40 9.90
N LYS A 174 -11.08 22.49 9.88
CA LYS A 174 -11.88 22.55 11.11
C LYS A 174 -11.97 21.15 11.72
N PRO A 175 -11.90 21.01 13.05
CA PRO A 175 -11.94 19.71 13.73
C PRO A 175 -13.23 18.93 13.44
N GLU A 176 -14.36 19.61 13.32
CA GLU A 176 -15.66 19.00 13.02
C GLU A 176 -15.69 18.30 11.66
N THR A 177 -15.12 18.94 10.61
CA THR A 177 -15.08 18.37 9.26
C THR A 177 -14.10 17.20 9.16
N LEU A 178 -13.05 17.17 9.99
CA LEU A 178 -12.10 16.06 10.07
C LEU A 178 -12.71 14.83 10.75
N GLN A 179 -13.49 15.04 11.82
CA GLN A 179 -14.22 13.98 12.52
C GLN A 179 -15.27 13.35 11.60
N ALA A 180 -16.06 14.17 10.90
CA ALA A 180 -17.04 13.71 9.94
C ALA A 180 -16.41 12.86 8.81
N LYS A 181 -15.25 13.29 8.27
CA LYS A 181 -14.53 12.52 7.25
C LYS A 181 -13.99 11.20 7.78
N LYS A 182 -13.42 11.18 8.98
CA LYS A 182 -12.92 9.93 9.59
C LYS A 182 -14.05 8.94 9.81
N ALA A 183 -15.19 9.40 10.30
CA ALA A 183 -16.37 8.56 10.49
C ALA A 183 -16.88 7.97 9.15
N LEU A 184 -16.86 8.77 8.07
CA LEU A 184 -17.24 8.33 6.74
C LEU A 184 -16.25 7.30 6.16
N GLU A 185 -14.94 7.53 6.32
CA GLU A 185 -13.88 6.58 5.90
C GLU A 185 -13.93 5.26 6.68
N GLU A 186 -14.31 5.29 7.94
CA GLU A 186 -14.51 4.09 8.76
C GLU A 186 -15.75 3.30 8.34
N GLN A 187 -16.83 3.98 7.97
CA GLN A 187 -18.04 3.34 7.44
C GLN A 187 -17.78 2.68 6.08
N THR A 188 -17.10 3.36 5.17
CA THR A 188 -16.74 2.81 3.86
C THR A 188 -15.83 1.60 3.97
N LYS A 189 -14.87 1.60 4.90
CA LYS A 189 -14.00 0.45 5.16
C LYS A 189 -14.73 -0.76 5.73
N LYS A 190 -15.83 -0.56 6.45
CA LYS A 190 -16.67 -1.65 6.95
C LYS A 190 -17.59 -2.22 5.87
N GLU A 191 -17.96 -1.43 4.87
CA GLU A 191 -18.81 -1.86 3.75
C GLU A 191 -18.05 -2.58 2.64
N GLU A 192 -16.76 -2.26 2.42
CA GLU A 192 -15.95 -2.90 1.37
C GLU A 192 -15.83 -4.42 1.52
N PRO A 193 -15.52 -5.01 2.69
CA PRO A 193 -15.44 -6.45 2.85
C PRO A 193 -16.77 -7.16 2.56
N GLN A 194 -17.91 -6.56 2.91
CA GLN A 194 -19.24 -7.12 2.61
C GLN A 194 -19.54 -7.13 1.10
N LYS A 195 -19.09 -6.10 0.37
CA LYS A 195 -19.27 -6.04 -1.09
C LYS A 195 -18.35 -7.02 -1.84
N GLU A 196 -17.18 -7.33 -1.29
CA GLU A 196 -16.28 -8.35 -1.85
C GLU A 196 -16.81 -9.76 -1.60
N GLU A 197 -17.34 -10.06 -0.42
CA GLU A 197 -17.98 -11.34 -0.12
C GLU A 197 -19.20 -11.59 -1.02
N ILE A 198 -20.03 -10.58 -1.25
CA ILE A 198 -21.18 -10.65 -2.16
C ILE A 198 -20.74 -10.87 -3.62
N LYS A 199 -19.62 -10.25 -4.06
CA LYS A 199 -19.08 -10.46 -5.42
C LYS A 199 -18.50 -11.86 -5.61
N VAL A 200 -17.90 -12.43 -4.58
CA VAL A 200 -17.35 -13.81 -4.60
C VAL A 200 -18.46 -14.86 -4.50
N ALA A 201 -19.54 -14.59 -3.77
CA ALA A 201 -20.67 -15.49 -3.62
C ALA A 201 -21.53 -15.62 -4.91
N LYS A 202 -21.73 -14.52 -5.66
CA LYS A 202 -22.52 -14.51 -6.90
C LYS A 202 -22.05 -15.50 -7.98
N PRO A 203 -20.75 -15.67 -8.29
CA PRO A 203 -20.30 -16.65 -9.29
C PRO A 203 -20.41 -18.11 -8.78
N LYS A 204 -20.32 -18.34 -7.47
CA LYS A 204 -20.51 -19.68 -6.87
C LYS A 204 -21.98 -20.11 -6.94
N LEU A 205 -22.91 -19.21 -6.61
CA LEU A 205 -24.35 -19.46 -6.72
C LEU A 205 -24.78 -19.73 -8.17
N LYS A 206 -24.24 -18.97 -9.15
CA LYS A 206 -24.54 -19.23 -10.58
C LYS A 206 -24.03 -20.58 -11.06
N LYS A 207 -22.90 -21.07 -10.55
CA LYS A 207 -22.37 -22.40 -10.91
C LYS A 207 -23.21 -23.52 -10.31
N ILE A 208 -23.70 -23.37 -9.07
CA ILE A 208 -24.57 -24.37 -8.41
C ILE A 208 -25.91 -24.47 -9.15
N ILE A 209 -26.54 -23.34 -9.46
CA ILE A 209 -27.82 -23.32 -10.20
C ILE A 209 -27.66 -23.92 -11.61
N THR A 210 -26.52 -23.73 -12.28
CA THR A 210 -26.26 -24.30 -13.61
C THR A 210 -25.96 -25.82 -13.57
N THR A 211 -25.43 -26.34 -12.46
CA THR A 211 -25.28 -27.81 -12.27
C THR A 211 -26.62 -28.47 -11.95
N GLU A 212 -27.40 -27.93 -11.04
CA GLU A 212 -28.75 -28.44 -10.70
C GLU A 212 -29.68 -28.45 -11.93
N LEU A 213 -29.69 -27.40 -12.74
CA LEU A 213 -30.48 -27.35 -13.99
C LEU A 213 -29.97 -28.29 -15.10
N LYS A 214 -28.75 -28.80 -15.03
CA LYS A 214 -28.23 -29.82 -15.95
C LYS A 214 -28.60 -31.22 -15.48
N GLU A 215 -28.52 -31.47 -14.18
CA GLU A 215 -28.91 -32.75 -13.58
C GLU A 215 -30.42 -33.00 -13.77
N GLU A 216 -31.32 -32.02 -13.53
CA GLU A 216 -32.76 -32.12 -13.82
C GLU A 216 -33.04 -32.41 -15.30
N LYS A 217 -32.28 -31.85 -16.26
CA LYS A 217 -32.48 -32.13 -17.69
C LYS A 217 -31.96 -33.48 -18.12
N GLU A 218 -30.95 -34.03 -17.46
CA GLU A 218 -30.41 -35.37 -17.74
C GLU A 218 -31.38 -36.43 -17.19
N GLU A 219 -31.99 -36.23 -16.03
CA GLU A 219 -33.04 -37.12 -15.47
C GLU A 219 -34.31 -37.14 -16.34
N ASP A 220 -34.72 -35.98 -16.89
CA ASP A 220 -35.89 -35.88 -17.79
C ASP A 220 -35.65 -36.57 -19.15
N ILE A 221 -34.40 -36.65 -19.62
CA ILE A 221 -34.02 -37.31 -20.87
C ILE A 221 -33.94 -38.82 -20.67
N GLU A 222 -33.50 -39.31 -19.50
CA GLU A 222 -33.44 -40.73 -19.18
C GLU A 222 -34.84 -41.34 -18.97
N ALA A 223 -35.79 -40.56 -18.43
CA ALA A 223 -37.17 -40.95 -18.27
C ALA A 223 -37.96 -41.01 -19.59
N ALA A 224 -37.48 -40.35 -20.67
CA ALA A 224 -38.15 -40.26 -21.96
C ALA A 224 -37.70 -41.27 -23.02
N THR A 225 -36.79 -42.21 -22.71
CA THR A 225 -36.33 -43.25 -23.64
C THR A 225 -37.37 -44.34 -23.74
N PRO A 226 -38.01 -44.58 -24.90
CA PRO A 226 -38.96 -45.66 -25.09
C PRO A 226 -38.22 -47.01 -25.02
N GLN A 227 -38.73 -47.92 -24.20
CA GLN A 227 -38.25 -49.30 -24.18
C GLN A 227 -38.59 -49.97 -25.52
N GLU A 228 -37.59 -50.48 -26.24
CA GLU A 228 -37.79 -51.34 -27.42
C GLU A 228 -38.55 -52.61 -27.00
N PRO A 229 -39.54 -53.08 -27.80
CA PRO A 229 -40.21 -54.32 -27.53
C PRO A 229 -39.31 -55.52 -27.82
N PRO A 230 -39.49 -56.65 -27.07
CA PRO A 230 -38.64 -57.84 -27.24
C PRO A 230 -38.87 -58.44 -28.63
N ALA A 231 -37.80 -58.79 -29.32
CA ALA A 231 -37.79 -59.52 -30.58
C ALA A 231 -38.34 -60.95 -30.37
N GLU A 232 -39.46 -61.28 -31.05
CA GLU A 232 -39.95 -62.63 -31.16
C GLU A 232 -39.00 -63.52 -31.98
N GLU A 233 -38.44 -64.54 -31.36
CA GLU A 233 -37.85 -65.68 -32.04
C GLU A 233 -38.90 -66.44 -32.81
N GLY A 234 -38.94 -66.33 -34.13
CA GLY A 234 -39.67 -67.22 -35.05
C GLY A 234 -38.82 -68.42 -35.41
N LYS A 235 -39.24 -69.55 -35.05
CA LYS A 235 -38.81 -70.84 -35.56
C LYS A 235 -39.19 -70.95 -37.04
N GLU A 236 -38.28 -71.38 -37.88
CA GLU A 236 -38.25 -72.54 -38.77
C GLU A 236 -36.93 -72.57 -39.57
#